data_c2a63b9a74f88b07c94d3a92bffee50c
#
_entry.id   c2a63b9a74f88b07c94d3a92bffee50c
#
_cell.length_a   1.000
_cell.length_b   1.000
_cell.length_c   1.000
_cell.angle_alpha   90.00
_cell.angle_beta   90.00
_cell.angle_gamma   90.00
#
_symmetry.space_group_name_H-M   'P 1'
#
loop_
_entity.id
_entity.type
_entity.pdbx_description
1 polymer ?
#
loop_
_entity_poly.entity_id
_entity_poly.type
_entity_poly.pdbx_seq_one_letter_code
_entity_poly.pdbx_strand_id
1 'polypeptide(L)'
;MGKFLKVFLIFFFVGAQLVGQNKENKWVVGASIGVVKFASEDAKFIGEQFIFQMPKLNVSRYFYNGLILDAAISFNTIDEIGSLYKNSTPYLSFDGAVKYDFGASNDNLVPYVVLGGSLLKTTYKLTSTLNVGAGATFWLNSRYGLNTQLLYKSSPETYESMRSHSYFSFGLVYSLRLRTMAPRLWSHNK
;
A
#
# COMPACT_ATOMS: atom_id res chain seq x y z
N MET A 1 12.33 -30.95 5.99
CA MET A 1 12.38 -29.58 5.41
C MET A 1 12.32 -29.51 3.87
N GLY A 2 12.87 -30.45 3.11
CA GLY A 2 12.92 -30.34 1.63
C GLY A 2 11.60 -30.47 0.85
N LYS A 3 10.59 -31.19 1.36
CA LYS A 3 9.32 -31.40 0.66
C LYS A 3 8.41 -30.16 0.71
N PHE A 4 8.36 -29.45 1.83
CA PHE A 4 7.60 -28.21 1.99
C PHE A 4 8.16 -27.09 1.11
N LEU A 5 9.47 -26.96 0.99
CA LEU A 5 10.12 -25.98 0.16
C LEU A 5 9.83 -26.21 -1.35
N LYS A 6 9.80 -27.49 -1.78
CA LYS A 6 9.45 -27.83 -3.16
C LYS A 6 8.00 -27.52 -3.52
N VAL A 7 7.06 -27.83 -2.61
CA VAL A 7 5.63 -27.50 -2.79
C VAL A 7 5.43 -25.99 -2.79
N PHE A 8 6.10 -25.25 -1.91
CA PHE A 8 6.06 -23.78 -1.88
C PHE A 8 6.62 -23.17 -3.17
N LEU A 9 7.74 -23.69 -3.69
CA LEU A 9 8.30 -23.28 -4.96
C LEU A 9 7.37 -23.56 -6.15
N ILE A 10 6.69 -24.73 -6.18
CA ILE A 10 5.72 -25.06 -7.23
C ILE A 10 4.52 -24.11 -7.19
N PHE A 11 3.97 -23.79 -6.00
CA PHE A 11 2.91 -22.79 -5.84
C PHE A 11 3.36 -21.39 -6.27
N PHE A 12 4.59 -21.02 -5.99
CA PHE A 12 5.17 -19.76 -6.41
C PHE A 12 5.31 -19.66 -7.95
N PHE A 13 5.74 -20.74 -8.60
CA PHE A 13 5.88 -20.78 -10.06
C PHE A 13 4.54 -20.89 -10.81
N VAL A 14 3.54 -21.58 -10.25
CA VAL A 14 2.19 -21.66 -10.86
C VAL A 14 1.43 -20.33 -10.72
N GLY A 15 1.67 -19.56 -9.65
CA GLY A 15 1.13 -18.20 -9.48
C GLY A 15 1.73 -17.13 -10.39
N ALA A 16 2.90 -17.40 -11.00
CA ALA A 16 3.66 -16.41 -11.77
C ALA A 16 3.08 -16.08 -13.18
N GLN A 17 1.98 -16.71 -13.58
CA GLN A 17 1.36 -16.49 -14.90
C GLN A 17 0.24 -15.42 -14.89
N LEU A 18 -0.10 -14.86 -13.73
CA LEU A 18 -1.18 -13.89 -13.61
C LEU A 18 -0.61 -12.46 -13.58
N VAL A 19 -0.75 -11.74 -14.67
CA VAL A 19 -0.22 -10.37 -14.82
C VAL A 19 -1.33 -9.34 -14.64
N GLY A 20 -1.35 -8.64 -13.50
CA GLY A 20 -2.39 -7.68 -13.12
C GLY A 20 -2.38 -6.34 -13.89
N GLN A 21 -1.25 -5.66 -13.94
CA GLN A 21 -1.02 -4.52 -14.83
C GLN A 21 -0.29 -4.98 -16.08
N ASN A 22 -0.58 -4.34 -17.23
CA ASN A 22 0.04 -4.74 -18.51
C ASN A 22 0.87 -3.61 -19.12
N LYS A 23 1.56 -3.94 -20.24
CA LYS A 23 2.40 -3.00 -20.99
C LYS A 23 1.64 -1.77 -21.52
N GLU A 24 0.30 -1.84 -21.62
CA GLU A 24 -0.53 -0.76 -22.15
C GLU A 24 -0.90 0.26 -21.06
N ASN A 25 -1.03 -0.18 -19.79
CA ASN A 25 -1.44 0.64 -18.64
C ASN A 25 -0.33 0.81 -17.62
N LYS A 26 0.73 1.52 -18.02
CA LYS A 26 1.96 1.60 -17.22
C LYS A 26 1.84 2.49 -15.98
N TRP A 27 0.97 3.50 -15.96
CA TRP A 27 0.95 4.50 -14.91
C TRP A 27 -0.40 4.54 -14.20
N VAL A 28 -0.34 4.49 -12.89
CA VAL A 28 -1.48 4.65 -11.99
C VAL A 28 -1.10 5.68 -10.93
N VAL A 29 -2.00 6.60 -10.66
CA VAL A 29 -1.87 7.57 -9.58
C VAL A 29 -2.95 7.30 -8.54
N GLY A 30 -2.70 7.62 -7.29
CA GLY A 30 -3.66 7.36 -6.22
C GLY A 30 -3.64 8.42 -5.14
N ALA A 31 -4.79 8.56 -4.49
CA ALA A 31 -4.96 9.34 -3.28
C ALA A 31 -5.71 8.52 -2.24
N SER A 32 -5.17 8.46 -1.03
CA SER A 32 -5.72 7.62 0.04
C SER A 32 -5.58 8.28 1.40
N ILE A 33 -6.35 7.77 2.35
CA ILE A 33 -6.17 8.01 3.78
C ILE A 33 -5.37 6.87 4.36
N GLY A 34 -4.53 7.16 5.33
CA GLY A 34 -3.72 6.19 6.05
C GLY A 34 -3.98 6.23 7.53
N VAL A 35 -3.80 5.09 8.19
CA VAL A 35 -3.84 4.95 9.65
C VAL A 35 -2.58 4.20 10.07
N VAL A 36 -1.77 4.85 10.90
CA VAL A 36 -0.65 4.23 11.60
C VAL A 36 -1.18 3.64 12.89
N LYS A 37 -0.77 2.42 13.22
CA LYS A 37 -1.07 1.77 14.51
C LYS A 37 0.22 1.31 15.15
N PHE A 38 0.54 1.85 16.31
CA PHE A 38 1.66 1.41 17.14
C PHE A 38 1.26 0.25 18.07
N ALA A 39 2.24 -0.52 18.54
CA ALA A 39 2.02 -1.49 19.60
C ALA A 39 1.59 -0.77 20.89
N SER A 40 0.78 -1.44 21.73
CA SER A 40 0.22 -0.84 22.94
C SER A 40 1.30 -0.38 23.93
N GLU A 41 2.46 -1.06 23.95
CA GLU A 41 3.61 -0.69 24.78
C GLU A 41 4.25 0.61 24.28
N ASP A 42 4.38 0.76 22.96
CA ASP A 42 4.95 1.94 22.33
C ASP A 42 4.02 3.15 22.41
N ALA A 43 2.70 2.93 22.35
CA ALA A 43 1.68 3.96 22.46
C ALA A 43 1.76 4.74 23.78
N LYS A 44 2.25 4.11 24.85
CA LYS A 44 2.46 4.77 26.15
C LYS A 44 3.55 5.85 26.09
N PHE A 45 4.55 5.66 25.23
CA PHE A 45 5.65 6.62 25.06
C PHE A 45 5.33 7.70 24.01
N ILE A 46 4.53 7.33 22.99
CA ILE A 46 4.14 8.23 21.90
C ILE A 46 2.98 9.14 22.32
N GLY A 47 2.16 8.68 23.28
CA GLY A 47 0.92 9.35 23.72
C GLY A 47 -0.29 9.02 22.85
N GLU A 48 -0.07 8.34 21.70
CA GLU A 48 -1.12 7.98 20.74
C GLU A 48 -0.91 6.57 20.20
N GLN A 49 -1.99 5.79 20.12
CA GLN A 49 -1.96 4.47 19.52
C GLN A 49 -2.21 4.51 18.02
N PHE A 50 -2.96 5.49 17.54
CA PHE A 50 -3.34 5.66 16.16
C PHE A 50 -3.00 7.07 15.69
N ILE A 51 -2.38 7.17 14.51
CA ILE A 51 -2.12 8.43 13.81
C ILE A 51 -2.78 8.36 12.44
N PHE A 52 -3.68 9.30 12.16
CA PHE A 52 -4.29 9.42 10.84
C PHE A 52 -3.41 10.24 9.90
N GLN A 53 -3.31 9.79 8.66
CA GLN A 53 -2.58 10.46 7.61
C GLN A 53 -3.48 10.74 6.43
N MET A 54 -3.58 11.99 6.08
CA MET A 54 -4.36 12.43 4.93
C MET A 54 -3.77 13.74 4.39
N PRO A 55 -3.45 13.78 3.09
CA PRO A 55 -3.50 12.71 2.11
C PRO A 55 -2.25 11.82 2.12
N LYS A 56 -2.39 10.58 1.64
CA LYS A 56 -1.31 9.80 1.07
C LYS A 56 -1.48 9.84 -0.45
N LEU A 57 -0.49 10.35 -1.14
CA LEU A 57 -0.46 10.40 -2.61
C LEU A 57 0.54 9.37 -3.10
N ASN A 58 0.19 8.61 -4.11
CA ASN A 58 1.11 7.65 -4.71
C ASN A 58 1.07 7.66 -6.23
N VAL A 59 2.18 7.27 -6.81
CA VAL A 59 2.34 7.00 -8.23
C VAL A 59 2.97 5.62 -8.41
N SER A 60 2.35 4.80 -9.23
CA SER A 60 2.81 3.45 -9.53
C SER A 60 3.09 3.31 -11.01
N ARG A 61 4.18 2.62 -11.35
CA ARG A 61 4.56 2.33 -12.72
C ARG A 61 4.80 0.85 -12.92
N TYR A 62 4.07 0.25 -13.84
CA TYR A 62 4.33 -1.11 -14.29
C TYR A 62 5.72 -1.21 -14.92
N PHE A 63 6.48 -2.20 -14.50
CA PHE A 63 7.81 -2.45 -14.99
C PHE A 63 7.86 -3.71 -15.87
N TYR A 64 7.60 -4.89 -15.30
CA TYR A 64 7.71 -6.17 -16.00
C TYR A 64 6.99 -7.29 -15.24
N ASN A 65 6.22 -8.16 -15.93
CA ASN A 65 5.62 -9.39 -15.40
C ASN A 65 4.95 -9.25 -14.02
N GLY A 66 4.03 -8.30 -13.88
CA GLY A 66 3.35 -8.05 -12.60
C GLY A 66 4.16 -7.21 -11.61
N LEU A 67 5.44 -6.94 -11.89
CA LEU A 67 6.26 -6.04 -11.07
C LEU A 67 5.92 -4.59 -11.34
N ILE A 68 5.69 -3.85 -10.27
CA ILE A 68 5.30 -2.45 -10.27
C ILE A 68 6.21 -1.69 -9.31
N LEU A 69 6.76 -0.59 -9.79
CA LEU A 69 7.44 0.39 -8.95
C LEU A 69 6.40 1.36 -8.39
N ASP A 70 6.41 1.59 -7.09
CA ASP A 70 5.50 2.48 -6.39
C ASP A 70 6.29 3.49 -5.57
N ALA A 71 5.91 4.76 -5.70
CA ALA A 71 6.41 5.83 -4.86
C ALA A 71 5.24 6.56 -4.22
N ALA A 72 5.35 6.88 -2.94
CA ALA A 72 4.29 7.58 -2.22
C ALA A 72 4.85 8.62 -1.26
N ILE A 73 4.03 9.63 -1.01
CA ILE A 73 4.23 10.60 0.05
C ILE A 73 2.98 10.62 0.93
N SER A 74 3.17 10.61 2.24
CA SER A 74 2.08 10.74 3.19
C SER A 74 2.45 11.73 4.30
N PHE A 75 1.48 12.54 4.71
CA PHE A 75 1.68 13.56 5.73
C PHE A 75 0.37 13.82 6.50
N ASN A 76 0.51 14.37 7.70
CA ASN A 76 -0.64 14.76 8.49
C ASN A 76 -1.05 16.17 8.09
N THR A 77 -2.29 16.34 7.64
CA THR A 77 -2.91 17.67 7.43
C THR A 77 -4.02 17.94 8.42
N ILE A 78 -4.43 16.92 9.18
CA ILE A 78 -5.53 17.01 10.14
C ILE A 78 -4.93 16.87 11.53
N ASP A 79 -4.91 17.97 12.26
CA ASP A 79 -4.39 18.00 13.64
C ASP A 79 -5.48 17.59 14.64
N GLU A 80 -6.75 17.86 14.35
CA GLU A 80 -7.87 17.58 15.24
C GLU A 80 -9.16 17.28 14.45
N ILE A 81 -9.90 16.24 14.87
CA ILE A 81 -11.24 15.91 14.37
C ILE A 81 -12.21 15.94 15.54
N GLY A 82 -12.71 17.12 15.88
CA GLY A 82 -13.60 17.32 17.01
C GLY A 82 -13.00 16.79 18.32
N SER A 83 -13.83 16.24 19.19
CA SER A 83 -13.37 15.60 20.43
C SER A 83 -12.91 14.16 20.28
N LEU A 84 -12.99 13.59 19.06
CA LEU A 84 -12.75 12.16 18.81
C LEU A 84 -11.29 11.85 18.47
N TYR A 85 -10.56 12.82 17.94
CA TYR A 85 -9.20 12.60 17.48
C TYR A 85 -8.37 13.88 17.53
N LYS A 86 -7.20 13.78 18.13
CA LYS A 86 -6.19 14.83 18.15
C LYS A 86 -4.85 14.24 17.76
N ASN A 87 -4.23 14.82 16.74
CA ASN A 87 -2.94 14.38 16.22
C ASN A 87 -1.84 15.31 16.75
N SER A 88 -1.10 14.88 17.74
CA SER A 88 -0.05 15.68 18.37
C SER A 88 1.32 15.50 17.74
N THR A 89 1.50 14.44 16.92
CA THR A 89 2.81 14.06 16.38
C THR A 89 2.87 14.31 14.89
N PRO A 90 3.71 15.24 14.39
CA PRO A 90 3.92 15.42 12.95
C PRO A 90 4.59 14.19 12.35
N TYR A 91 4.06 13.73 11.25
CA TYR A 91 4.53 12.56 10.53
C TYR A 91 4.57 12.86 9.03
N LEU A 92 5.76 12.80 8.44
CA LEU A 92 5.98 12.87 7.01
C LEU A 92 6.71 11.60 6.56
N SER A 93 6.17 10.90 5.56
CA SER A 93 6.78 9.70 5.00
C SER A 93 6.95 9.82 3.50
N PHE A 94 8.15 9.47 3.03
CA PHE A 94 8.44 9.21 1.63
C PHE A 94 8.66 7.71 1.47
N ASP A 95 7.80 7.05 0.71
CA ASP A 95 7.83 5.60 0.53
C ASP A 95 8.27 5.26 -0.89
N GLY A 96 9.18 4.28 -1.01
CA GLY A 96 9.55 3.64 -2.26
C GLY A 96 9.37 2.13 -2.15
N ALA A 97 8.68 1.50 -3.11
CA ALA A 97 8.37 0.08 -3.02
C ALA A 97 8.31 -0.60 -4.38
N VAL A 98 8.50 -1.91 -4.35
CA VAL A 98 8.17 -2.82 -5.44
C VAL A 98 6.92 -3.60 -5.02
N LYS A 99 5.92 -3.60 -5.88
CA LYS A 99 4.69 -4.39 -5.76
C LYS A 99 4.73 -5.53 -6.77
N TYR A 100 4.15 -6.66 -6.40
CA TYR A 100 3.91 -7.76 -7.31
C TYR A 100 2.42 -8.08 -7.34
N ASP A 101 1.77 -7.84 -8.48
CA ASP A 101 0.37 -8.12 -8.73
C ASP A 101 0.16 -9.59 -9.08
N PHE A 102 -0.81 -10.25 -8.44
CA PHE A 102 -1.18 -11.65 -8.68
C PHE A 102 -2.37 -11.81 -9.62
N GLY A 103 -3.04 -10.74 -10.02
CA GLY A 103 -4.21 -10.79 -10.89
C GLY A 103 -3.86 -10.67 -12.37
N ALA A 104 -4.75 -11.13 -13.25
CA ALA A 104 -4.67 -10.84 -14.67
C ALA A 104 -4.90 -9.35 -14.96
N SER A 105 -4.41 -8.86 -16.10
CA SER A 105 -4.49 -7.44 -16.46
C SER A 105 -5.93 -6.93 -16.67
N ASN A 106 -6.87 -7.83 -16.88
CA ASN A 106 -8.29 -7.55 -17.04
C ASN A 106 -9.13 -7.82 -15.77
N ASP A 107 -8.53 -8.38 -14.71
CA ASP A 107 -9.25 -8.68 -13.48
C ASP A 107 -9.76 -7.41 -12.79
N ASN A 108 -10.95 -7.51 -12.22
CA ASN A 108 -11.54 -6.43 -11.43
C ASN A 108 -10.91 -6.33 -10.04
N LEU A 109 -10.49 -7.46 -9.47
CA LEU A 109 -9.80 -7.53 -8.19
C LEU A 109 -8.37 -8.04 -8.40
N VAL A 110 -7.40 -7.22 -8.03
CA VAL A 110 -5.98 -7.50 -8.21
C VAL A 110 -5.30 -7.46 -6.84
N PRO A 111 -5.10 -8.63 -6.19
CA PRO A 111 -4.30 -8.72 -4.99
C PRO A 111 -2.81 -8.54 -5.32
N TYR A 112 -2.05 -8.01 -4.35
CA TYR A 112 -0.61 -7.82 -4.50
C TYR A 112 0.13 -7.95 -3.17
N VAL A 113 1.42 -8.23 -3.25
CA VAL A 113 2.37 -8.07 -2.16
C VAL A 113 3.29 -6.89 -2.43
N VAL A 114 3.87 -6.34 -1.37
CA VAL A 114 4.72 -5.17 -1.45
C VAL A 114 5.93 -5.30 -0.55
N LEU A 115 7.08 -4.91 -1.07
CA LEU A 115 8.33 -4.79 -0.35
C LEU A 115 8.97 -3.44 -0.69
N GLY A 116 9.43 -2.70 0.31
CA GLY A 116 10.01 -1.39 0.08
C GLY A 116 10.67 -0.79 1.30
N GLY A 117 10.89 0.50 1.24
CA GLY A 117 11.43 1.28 2.34
C GLY A 117 10.78 2.64 2.41
N SER A 118 10.88 3.29 3.57
CA SER A 118 10.44 4.66 3.75
C SER A 118 11.50 5.49 4.45
N LEU A 119 11.48 6.79 4.14
CA LEU A 119 12.12 7.81 4.93
C LEU A 119 11.03 8.53 5.74
N LEU A 120 11.09 8.39 7.05
CA LEU A 120 10.16 9.00 7.99
C LEU A 120 10.80 10.22 8.61
N LYS A 121 10.12 11.35 8.53
CA LYS A 121 10.52 12.58 9.21
C LYS A 121 9.47 12.93 10.25
N THR A 122 9.88 13.03 11.49
CA THR A 122 9.15 13.64 12.59
C THR A 122 9.75 15.00 12.94
N THR A 123 9.29 15.65 14.00
CA THR A 123 9.75 16.99 14.39
C THR A 123 11.28 17.07 14.53
N TYR A 124 11.94 16.03 15.03
CA TYR A 124 13.33 16.09 15.47
C TYR A 124 14.31 15.20 14.69
N LYS A 125 13.83 14.19 13.97
CA LYS A 125 14.71 13.18 13.38
C LYS A 125 14.18 12.65 12.05
N LEU A 126 15.09 12.19 11.21
CA LEU A 126 14.82 11.42 10.01
C LEU A 126 15.25 9.98 10.26
N THR A 127 14.39 9.01 9.97
CA THR A 127 14.74 7.59 10.04
C THR A 127 14.30 6.84 8.80
N SER A 128 14.93 5.69 8.57
CA SER A 128 14.55 4.79 7.49
C SER A 128 13.81 3.57 8.04
N THR A 129 12.85 3.06 7.28
CA THR A 129 12.14 1.80 7.61
C THR A 129 12.17 0.83 6.46
N LEU A 130 12.14 -0.46 6.79
CA LEU A 130 11.85 -1.52 5.84
C LEU A 130 10.34 -1.83 5.90
N ASN A 131 9.70 -1.86 4.73
CA ASN A 131 8.26 -2.03 4.62
C ASN A 131 7.94 -3.36 3.95
N VAL A 132 7.09 -4.15 4.55
CA VAL A 132 6.56 -5.38 3.96
C VAL A 132 5.05 -5.43 4.17
N GLY A 133 4.33 -5.93 3.18
CA GLY A 133 2.88 -6.04 3.33
C GLY A 133 2.17 -6.59 2.11
N ALA A 134 0.86 -6.41 2.13
CA ALA A 134 -0.03 -6.85 1.07
C ALA A 134 -1.18 -5.86 0.89
N GLY A 135 -1.86 -5.99 -0.24
CA GLY A 135 -3.04 -5.19 -0.53
C GLY A 135 -3.82 -5.74 -1.70
N ALA A 136 -4.85 -5.01 -2.08
CA ALA A 136 -5.63 -5.32 -3.26
C ALA A 136 -6.14 -4.03 -3.90
N THR A 137 -6.23 -4.06 -5.23
CA THR A 137 -6.90 -3.02 -6.01
C THR A 137 -8.17 -3.58 -6.61
N PHE A 138 -9.32 -2.97 -6.31
CA PHE A 138 -10.60 -3.29 -6.89
C PHE A 138 -10.97 -2.24 -7.94
N TRP A 139 -10.91 -2.61 -9.21
CA TRP A 139 -11.22 -1.74 -10.32
C TRP A 139 -12.73 -1.61 -10.54
N LEU A 140 -13.24 -0.40 -10.35
CA LEU A 140 -14.66 -0.06 -10.54
C LEU A 140 -15.01 0.08 -12.02
N ASN A 141 -14.09 0.58 -12.80
CA ASN A 141 -14.19 0.71 -14.25
C ASN A 141 -12.81 0.76 -14.90
N SER A 142 -12.74 1.06 -16.19
CA SER A 142 -11.49 1.09 -16.97
C SER A 142 -10.46 2.12 -16.49
N ARG A 143 -10.83 3.06 -15.60
CA ARG A 143 -9.92 4.11 -15.10
C ARG A 143 -9.83 4.21 -13.60
N TYR A 144 -10.92 3.97 -12.87
CA TYR A 144 -11.01 4.18 -11.42
C TYR A 144 -11.02 2.85 -10.68
N GLY A 145 -10.30 2.80 -9.59
CA GLY A 145 -10.29 1.67 -8.66
C GLY A 145 -10.19 2.12 -7.21
N LEU A 146 -10.54 1.22 -6.31
CA LEU A 146 -10.32 1.31 -4.88
C LEU A 146 -9.06 0.51 -4.53
N ASN A 147 -8.16 1.10 -3.77
CA ASN A 147 -6.97 0.41 -3.29
C ASN A 147 -7.01 0.31 -1.77
N THR A 148 -6.71 -0.87 -1.26
CA THR A 148 -6.47 -1.11 0.16
C THR A 148 -5.10 -1.74 0.35
N GLN A 149 -4.37 -1.31 1.38
CA GLN A 149 -3.01 -1.78 1.64
C GLN A 149 -2.74 -1.85 3.13
N LEU A 150 -2.14 -2.94 3.57
CA LEU A 150 -1.63 -3.13 4.92
C LEU A 150 -0.10 -3.34 4.84
N LEU A 151 0.65 -2.50 5.53
CA LEU A 151 2.10 -2.57 5.65
C LEU A 151 2.51 -2.76 7.10
N TYR A 152 3.58 -3.47 7.30
CA TYR A 152 4.39 -3.40 8.51
C TYR A 152 5.66 -2.64 8.17
N LYS A 153 5.86 -1.50 8.84
CA LYS A 153 7.05 -0.66 8.72
C LYS A 153 7.98 -0.98 9.89
N SER A 154 9.05 -1.72 9.61
CA SER A 154 10.07 -2.09 10.59
C SER A 154 11.11 -0.98 10.67
N SER A 155 11.31 -0.44 11.85
CA SER A 155 12.26 0.62 12.14
C SER A 155 13.37 0.11 13.07
N PRO A 156 14.63 0.44 12.83
CA PRO A 156 15.71 0.17 13.78
C PRO A 156 15.69 1.11 15.00
N GLU A 157 14.92 2.18 14.92
CA GLU A 157 14.87 3.20 15.98
C GLU A 157 13.79 2.87 17.00
N THR A 158 14.08 3.17 18.24
CA THR A 158 13.16 2.95 19.38
C THR A 158 12.57 4.26 19.92
N TYR A 159 12.78 5.37 19.19
CA TYR A 159 12.44 6.71 19.63
C TYR A 159 11.08 7.16 19.08
N GLU A 160 10.14 7.53 19.97
CA GLU A 160 8.81 8.08 19.64
C GLU A 160 8.09 7.40 18.46
N SER A 161 7.51 8.21 17.56
CA SER A 161 6.79 7.78 16.35
C SER A 161 7.67 7.11 15.28
N MET A 162 8.97 6.96 15.54
CA MET A 162 9.91 6.26 14.67
C MET A 162 9.97 4.76 14.91
N ARG A 163 9.25 4.24 15.90
CA ARG A 163 9.17 2.80 16.20
C ARG A 163 8.47 2.03 15.09
N SER A 164 8.72 0.73 15.07
CA SER A 164 8.02 -0.17 14.15
C SER A 164 6.52 -0.10 14.35
N HIS A 165 5.76 -0.06 13.25
CA HIS A 165 4.33 0.12 13.31
C HIS A 165 3.62 -0.53 12.12
N SER A 166 2.34 -0.82 12.31
CA SER A 166 1.45 -1.21 11.22
C SER A 166 0.85 0.03 10.56
N TYR A 167 0.76 0.00 9.25
CA TYR A 167 0.21 1.07 8.44
C TYR A 167 -0.89 0.51 7.54
N PHE A 168 -2.11 0.98 7.72
CA PHE A 168 -3.24 0.67 6.85
C PHE A 168 -3.58 1.87 5.98
N SER A 169 -3.86 1.66 4.70
CA SER A 169 -4.37 2.72 3.82
C SER A 169 -5.50 2.23 2.94
N PHE A 170 -6.43 3.16 2.67
CA PHE A 170 -7.57 2.96 1.79
C PHE A 170 -7.79 4.22 0.95
N GLY A 171 -8.04 4.07 -0.35
CA GLY A 171 -8.22 5.22 -1.21
C GLY A 171 -8.60 4.87 -2.64
N LEU A 172 -8.57 5.90 -3.48
CA LEU A 172 -8.87 5.85 -4.90
C LEU A 172 -7.57 5.78 -5.70
N VAL A 173 -7.61 5.01 -6.78
CA VAL A 173 -6.55 4.97 -7.80
C VAL A 173 -7.14 5.29 -9.17
N TYR A 174 -6.35 5.96 -9.99
CA TYR A 174 -6.70 6.36 -11.34
C TYR A 174 -5.64 5.86 -12.32
N SER A 175 -6.07 5.08 -13.31
CA SER A 175 -5.21 4.64 -14.41
C SER A 175 -5.17 5.71 -15.49
N LEU A 176 -3.97 6.16 -15.87
CA LEU A 176 -3.80 7.19 -16.91
C LEU A 176 -4.23 6.71 -18.30
N ARG A 177 -4.27 5.40 -18.52
CA ARG A 177 -4.81 4.79 -19.74
C ARG A 177 -6.01 3.91 -19.41
N LEU A 178 -6.86 3.66 -20.40
CA LEU A 178 -8.00 2.74 -20.28
C LEU A 178 -7.50 1.31 -20.08
N ARG A 179 -8.03 0.64 -19.07
CA ARG A 179 -7.82 -0.78 -18.82
C ARG A 179 -8.86 -1.58 -19.57
N THR A 180 -8.47 -2.71 -20.14
CA THR A 180 -9.41 -3.75 -20.56
C THR A 180 -9.95 -4.42 -19.30
N MET A 181 -11.26 -4.46 -19.13
CA MET A 181 -11.92 -5.04 -17.96
C MET A 181 -12.54 -6.38 -18.31
N ALA A 182 -12.47 -7.36 -17.42
CA ALA A 182 -13.22 -8.59 -17.56
C ALA A 182 -14.73 -8.30 -17.52
N PRO A 183 -15.57 -9.01 -18.30
CA PRO A 183 -17.01 -8.90 -18.22
C PRO A 183 -17.47 -9.13 -16.77
N ARG A 184 -18.31 -8.26 -16.24
CA ARG A 184 -18.86 -8.45 -14.90
C ARG A 184 -19.93 -9.54 -14.94
N LEU A 185 -19.98 -10.40 -13.91
CA LEU A 185 -20.95 -11.49 -13.82
C LEU A 185 -22.42 -11.03 -13.92
N TRP A 186 -22.70 -9.76 -13.57
CA TRP A 186 -24.03 -9.14 -13.64
C TRP A 186 -24.29 -8.34 -14.93
N SER A 187 -23.34 -8.30 -15.86
CA SER A 187 -23.53 -7.65 -17.17
C SER A 187 -24.14 -8.58 -18.22
N HIS A 188 -24.65 -9.75 -17.82
CA HIS A 188 -25.42 -10.61 -18.71
C HIS A 188 -26.81 -10.01 -18.96
N ASN A 189 -27.03 -9.73 -20.23
CA ASN A 189 -28.29 -9.38 -20.90
C ASN A 189 -28.71 -7.90 -20.88
N LYS A 190 -28.20 -7.22 -21.89
CA LYS A 190 -29.10 -6.36 -22.73
C LYS A 190 -28.83 -6.67 -24.19
#